data_9bd4ca2b919e3e261624f3a63cc1731c
#
_entry.id   9bd4ca2b919e3e261624f3a63cc1731c
#
_cell.length_a   1.000
_cell.length_b   1.000
_cell.length_c   1.000
_cell.angle_alpha   90.00
_cell.angle_beta   90.00
_cell.angle_gamma   90.00
#
_symmetry.space_group_name_H-M   'P 1'
#
loop_
_entity.id
_entity.type
_entity.pdbx_description
1 polymer ?
#
loop_
_entity_poly.entity_id
_entity_poly.type
_entity_poly.pdbx_seq_one_letter_code
_entity_poly.pdbx_strand_id
1 'polypeptide(L)'
;MRKNEHITKALKMLDSSPLKATEQRIAMINLLFKNGAAHFTADDIYEEVNKKKIKISLATIYNCLNQFKEFGIIKAIKFSADKIYFDTNLEDHHHFFCIKSSRLIDVETKKVKISKLPKLPRGKKFKSVEVIINITD
;
A
#
# COMPACT_ATOMS: atom_id res chain seq x y z
N MET A 1 -7.68 10.26 -11.45
CA MET A 1 -7.19 9.16 -12.32
C MET A 1 -8.24 8.05 -12.38
N ARG A 2 -8.55 7.56 -13.55
CA ARG A 2 -9.52 6.46 -13.74
C ARG A 2 -8.95 5.15 -13.23
N LYS A 3 -9.82 4.20 -12.85
CA LYS A 3 -9.40 2.89 -12.33
C LYS A 3 -8.48 2.13 -13.28
N ASN A 4 -8.81 2.11 -14.58
CA ASN A 4 -7.98 1.44 -15.58
C ASN A 4 -6.63 2.12 -15.78
N GLU A 5 -6.52 3.42 -15.52
CA GLU A 5 -5.26 4.14 -15.58
C GLU A 5 -4.32 3.73 -14.44
N HIS A 6 -4.87 3.47 -13.26
CA HIS A 6 -4.10 2.93 -12.13
C HIS A 6 -3.54 1.55 -12.48
N ILE A 7 -4.35 0.69 -13.07
CA ILE A 7 -3.92 -0.64 -13.51
C ILE A 7 -2.82 -0.53 -14.56
N THR A 8 -3.03 0.30 -15.58
CA THR A 8 -2.06 0.49 -16.67
C THR A 8 -0.72 0.98 -16.14
N LYS A 9 -0.76 1.95 -15.23
CA LYS A 9 0.46 2.48 -14.59
C LYS A 9 1.19 1.40 -13.80
N ALA A 10 0.46 0.62 -13.00
CA ALA A 10 1.04 -0.45 -12.19
C ALA A 10 1.65 -1.54 -13.06
N LEU A 11 1.01 -1.91 -14.17
CA LEU A 11 1.55 -2.89 -15.13
C LEU A 11 2.84 -2.39 -15.77
N LYS A 12 2.92 -1.11 -16.10
CA LYS A 12 4.16 -0.52 -16.61
C LYS A 12 5.28 -0.55 -15.57
N MET A 13 4.95 -0.31 -14.32
CA MET A 13 5.93 -0.38 -13.22
C MET A 13 6.43 -1.82 -13.04
N LEU A 14 5.54 -2.80 -13.15
CA LEU A 14 5.93 -4.22 -13.11
C LEU A 14 6.88 -4.55 -14.26
N ASP A 15 6.56 -4.14 -15.47
CA ASP A 15 7.38 -4.36 -16.65
C ASP A 15 8.77 -3.73 -16.51
N SER A 16 8.86 -2.56 -15.87
CA SER A 16 10.10 -1.84 -15.67
C SER A 16 10.91 -2.36 -14.47
N SER A 17 10.32 -3.24 -13.67
CA SER A 17 10.97 -3.83 -12.49
C SER A 17 11.77 -5.08 -12.88
N PRO A 18 12.67 -5.57 -12.00
CA PRO A 18 13.32 -6.85 -12.20
C PRO A 18 12.37 -8.05 -12.12
N LEU A 19 11.14 -7.87 -11.67
CA LEU A 19 10.16 -8.93 -11.58
C LEU A 19 9.64 -9.31 -12.97
N LYS A 20 9.44 -10.60 -13.21
CA LYS A 20 8.78 -11.05 -14.43
C LYS A 20 7.28 -10.77 -14.35
N ALA A 21 6.70 -10.34 -15.46
CA ALA A 21 5.26 -10.14 -15.59
C ALA A 21 4.56 -11.48 -15.81
N THR A 22 4.52 -12.31 -14.75
CA THR A 22 3.81 -13.59 -14.80
C THR A 22 2.31 -13.38 -14.78
N GLU A 23 1.55 -14.37 -15.24
CA GLU A 23 0.08 -14.33 -15.17
C GLU A 23 -0.43 -14.05 -13.77
N GLN A 24 0.20 -14.67 -12.75
CA GLN A 24 -0.16 -14.47 -11.36
C GLN A 24 0.08 -13.04 -10.89
N ARG A 25 1.21 -12.44 -11.23
CA ARG A 25 1.52 -11.05 -10.87
C ARG A 25 0.61 -10.07 -11.58
N ILE A 26 0.30 -10.30 -12.84
CA ILE A 26 -0.64 -9.48 -13.61
C ILE A 26 -2.03 -9.57 -12.97
N ALA A 27 -2.48 -10.76 -12.61
CA ALA A 27 -3.76 -10.97 -11.94
C ALA A 27 -3.80 -10.24 -10.59
N MET A 28 -2.71 -10.27 -9.83
CA MET A 28 -2.62 -9.53 -8.56
C MET A 28 -2.71 -8.03 -8.77
N ILE A 29 -2.04 -7.48 -9.77
CA ILE A 29 -2.15 -6.04 -10.07
C ILE A 29 -3.57 -5.66 -10.43
N ASN A 30 -4.23 -6.44 -11.28
CA ASN A 30 -5.62 -6.18 -11.63
C ASN A 30 -6.52 -6.19 -10.39
N LEU A 31 -6.29 -7.12 -9.48
CA LEU A 31 -7.07 -7.23 -8.25
C LEU A 31 -6.81 -6.04 -7.30
N LEU A 32 -5.54 -5.68 -7.09
CA LEU A 32 -5.15 -4.64 -6.14
C LEU A 32 -5.57 -3.24 -6.60
N PHE A 33 -5.50 -2.97 -7.88
CA PHE A 33 -5.73 -1.64 -8.44
C PHE A 33 -7.12 -1.44 -9.06
N LYS A 34 -7.98 -2.44 -9.01
CA LYS A 34 -9.31 -2.37 -9.62
C LYS A 34 -10.18 -1.22 -9.10
N ASN A 35 -9.98 -0.82 -7.86
CA ASN A 35 -10.73 0.27 -7.22
C ASN A 35 -9.94 1.58 -7.18
N GLY A 36 -8.84 1.67 -7.93
CA GLY A 36 -7.96 2.82 -7.90
C GLY A 36 -7.13 2.86 -6.62
N ALA A 37 -7.07 4.01 -5.96
CA ALA A 37 -6.35 4.15 -4.69
C ALA A 37 -7.10 3.42 -3.57
N ALA A 38 -6.43 2.52 -2.87
CA ALA A 38 -7.05 1.69 -1.83
C ALA A 38 -6.02 1.21 -0.80
N HIS A 39 -6.50 0.98 0.42
CA HIS A 39 -5.75 0.34 1.49
C HIS A 39 -6.26 -1.09 1.67
N PHE A 40 -5.36 -2.01 1.98
CA PHE A 40 -5.73 -3.39 2.24
C PHE A 40 -4.65 -4.11 3.04
N THR A 41 -5.05 -5.19 3.70
CA THR A 41 -4.10 -6.13 4.31
C THR A 41 -3.97 -7.36 3.41
N ALA A 42 -2.94 -8.19 3.64
CA ALA A 42 -2.82 -9.44 2.92
C ALA A 42 -4.02 -10.36 3.18
N ASP A 43 -4.56 -10.34 4.40
CA ASP A 43 -5.76 -11.13 4.74
C ASP A 43 -6.98 -10.68 3.95
N ASP A 44 -7.15 -9.37 3.73
CA ASP A 44 -8.23 -8.84 2.89
C ASP A 44 -8.16 -9.41 1.47
N ILE A 45 -6.95 -9.45 0.91
CA ILE A 45 -6.73 -9.98 -0.44
C ILE A 45 -6.96 -11.49 -0.47
N TYR A 46 -6.52 -12.20 0.54
CA TYR A 46 -6.75 -13.64 0.65
C TYR A 46 -8.25 -13.96 0.69
N GLU A 47 -9.00 -13.22 1.48
CA GLU A 47 -10.46 -13.37 1.55
C GLU A 47 -11.11 -13.12 0.18
N GLU A 48 -10.66 -12.10 -0.53
CA GLU A 48 -11.20 -11.76 -1.85
C GLU A 48 -10.89 -12.83 -2.91
N VAL A 49 -9.67 -13.36 -2.95
CA VAL A 49 -9.32 -14.42 -3.89
C VAL A 49 -10.09 -15.70 -3.60
N ASN A 50 -10.36 -15.99 -2.32
CA ASN A 50 -11.20 -17.13 -1.94
C ASN A 50 -12.63 -16.98 -2.42
N LYS A 51 -13.23 -15.79 -2.31
CA LYS A 51 -14.56 -15.51 -2.83
C LYS A 51 -14.65 -15.71 -4.33
N LYS A 52 -13.57 -15.37 -5.05
CA LYS A 52 -13.49 -15.54 -6.50
C LYS A 52 -13.05 -16.95 -6.91
N LYS A 53 -12.85 -17.84 -5.95
CA LYS A 53 -12.38 -19.22 -6.16
C LYS A 53 -11.03 -19.28 -6.88
N ILE A 54 -10.18 -18.29 -6.68
CA ILE A 54 -8.81 -18.26 -7.18
C ILE A 54 -7.93 -18.99 -6.16
N LYS A 55 -7.17 -19.97 -6.61
CA LYS A 55 -6.32 -20.77 -5.73
C LYS A 55 -4.95 -20.11 -5.57
N ILE A 56 -4.83 -19.23 -4.59
CA ILE A 56 -3.56 -18.62 -4.20
C ILE A 56 -3.44 -18.73 -2.69
N SER A 57 -2.31 -19.23 -2.21
CA SER A 57 -2.08 -19.32 -0.76
C SER A 57 -1.80 -17.96 -0.15
N LEU A 58 -2.08 -17.82 1.14
CA LEU A 58 -1.78 -16.58 1.87
C LEU A 58 -0.28 -16.26 1.81
N ALA A 59 0.58 -17.29 1.92
CA ALA A 59 2.03 -17.11 1.81
C ALA A 59 2.43 -16.51 0.45
N THR A 60 1.82 -17.00 -0.63
CA THR A 60 2.08 -16.47 -1.98
C THR A 60 1.63 -15.01 -2.11
N ILE A 61 0.49 -14.67 -1.51
CA ILE A 61 0.00 -13.29 -1.48
C ILE A 61 1.00 -12.38 -0.75
N TYR A 62 1.46 -12.78 0.45
CA TYR A 62 2.47 -12.03 1.19
C TYR A 62 3.75 -11.83 0.38
N ASN A 63 4.25 -12.89 -0.26
CA ASN A 63 5.46 -12.81 -1.07
C ASN A 63 5.28 -11.82 -2.22
N CYS A 64 4.16 -11.87 -2.91
CA CYS A 64 3.85 -10.97 -4.01
C CYS A 64 3.76 -9.51 -3.55
N LEU A 65 3.04 -9.26 -2.46
CA LEU A 65 2.89 -7.90 -1.91
C LEU A 65 4.24 -7.35 -1.46
N ASN A 66 5.07 -8.15 -0.82
CA ASN A 66 6.39 -7.73 -0.39
C ASN A 66 7.30 -7.40 -1.57
N GLN A 67 7.24 -8.17 -2.65
CA GLN A 67 7.99 -7.88 -3.88
C GLN A 67 7.51 -6.59 -4.53
N PHE A 68 6.21 -6.37 -4.61
CA PHE A 68 5.64 -5.13 -5.16
C PHE A 68 6.04 -3.92 -4.33
N LYS A 69 6.04 -4.06 -3.01
CA LYS A 69 6.53 -3.01 -2.10
C LYS A 69 8.01 -2.73 -2.34
N GLU A 70 8.82 -3.76 -2.45
CA GLU A 70 10.27 -3.63 -2.65
C GLU A 70 10.59 -2.81 -3.90
N PHE A 71 9.84 -3.02 -4.98
CA PHE A 71 10.05 -2.31 -6.24
C PHE A 71 9.15 -1.09 -6.43
N GLY A 72 8.50 -0.64 -5.37
CA GLY A 72 7.78 0.63 -5.37
C GLY A 72 6.45 0.62 -6.12
N ILE A 73 5.89 -0.54 -6.42
CA ILE A 73 4.58 -0.66 -7.09
C ILE A 73 3.45 -0.35 -6.12
N ILE A 74 3.63 -0.71 -4.85
CA ILE A 74 2.75 -0.34 -3.74
C ILE A 74 3.59 0.15 -2.57
N LYS A 75 2.94 0.79 -1.61
CA LYS A 75 3.55 1.18 -0.33
C LYS A 75 3.06 0.26 0.78
N ALA A 76 3.84 0.13 1.84
CA ALA A 76 3.41 -0.52 3.07
C ALA A 76 3.39 0.51 4.19
N ILE A 77 2.34 0.45 5.01
CA ILE A 77 2.17 1.32 6.18
C ILE A 77 2.13 0.41 7.40
N LYS A 78 3.12 0.54 8.27
CA LYS A 78 3.22 -0.26 9.49
C LYS A 78 3.13 0.66 10.69
N PHE A 79 1.99 0.64 11.37
CA PHE A 79 1.77 1.43 12.58
C PHE A 79 1.33 0.59 13.79
N SER A 80 1.30 -0.72 13.62
CA SER A 80 1.17 -1.66 14.72
C SER A 80 2.03 -2.90 14.45
N ALA A 81 2.38 -3.64 15.52
CA ALA A 81 3.18 -4.85 15.37
C ALA A 81 2.43 -5.98 14.64
N ASP A 82 1.09 -5.94 14.70
CA ASP A 82 0.25 -7.06 14.27
C ASP A 82 -0.26 -6.97 12.84
N LYS A 83 -0.27 -5.77 12.25
CA LYS A 83 -0.84 -5.60 10.92
C LYS A 83 0.02 -4.70 10.05
N ILE A 84 0.18 -5.10 8.79
CA ILE A 84 0.77 -4.28 7.74
C ILE A 84 -0.35 -3.94 6.77
N TYR A 85 -0.56 -2.64 6.56
CA TYR A 85 -1.46 -2.14 5.53
C TYR A 85 -0.65 -1.83 4.29
N PHE A 86 -1.16 -2.23 3.15
CA PHE A 86 -0.60 -1.89 1.85
C PHE A 86 -1.47 -0.82 1.21
N ASP A 87 -0.84 0.04 0.43
CA ASP A 87 -1.51 1.18 -0.18
C ASP A 87 -1.10 1.27 -1.65
N THR A 88 -2.08 1.31 -2.53
CA THR A 88 -1.86 1.50 -3.95
C THR A 88 -1.62 2.98 -4.31
N ASN A 89 -1.91 3.90 -3.40
CA ASN A 89 -1.61 5.31 -3.58
C ASN A 89 -0.15 5.57 -3.20
N LEU A 90 0.68 5.86 -4.20
CA LEU A 90 2.10 6.11 -4.00
C LEU A 90 2.43 7.56 -3.63
N GLU A 91 1.46 8.46 -3.72
CA GLU A 91 1.65 9.86 -3.34
C GLU A 91 1.80 9.99 -1.83
N ASP A 92 2.62 10.94 -1.40
CA ASP A 92 2.78 11.23 0.02
C ASP A 92 1.48 11.75 0.59
N HIS A 93 1.02 11.15 1.68
CA HIS A 93 -0.18 11.57 2.38
C HIS A 93 -0.12 11.07 3.81
N HIS A 94 -1.01 11.58 4.64
CA HIS A 94 -1.11 11.18 6.04
C HIS A 94 -2.39 10.38 6.25
N HIS A 95 -2.61 9.89 7.45
CA HIS A 95 -3.74 9.01 7.73
C HIS A 95 -4.36 9.29 9.09
N PHE A 96 -5.68 9.16 9.18
CA PHE A 96 -6.35 8.84 10.42
C PHE A 96 -6.39 7.31 10.58
N PHE A 97 -6.17 6.83 11.77
CA PHE A 97 -6.40 5.43 12.11
C PHE A 97 -7.50 5.33 13.16
N CYS A 98 -8.59 4.69 12.80
CA CYS A 98 -9.72 4.44 13.70
C CYS A 98 -9.40 3.22 14.57
N ILE A 99 -9.15 3.42 15.85
CA ILE A 99 -8.72 2.33 16.75
C ILE A 99 -9.78 1.23 16.84
N LYS A 100 -11.04 1.59 16.95
CA LYS A 100 -12.13 0.59 17.07
C LYS A 100 -12.39 -0.19 15.81
N SER A 101 -12.46 0.47 14.67
CA SER A 101 -12.81 -0.18 13.40
C SER A 101 -11.60 -0.68 12.62
N SER A 102 -10.39 -0.29 13.03
CA SER A 102 -9.14 -0.57 12.30
C SER A 102 -9.14 0.00 10.87
N ARG A 103 -9.88 1.08 10.64
CA ARG A 103 -9.96 1.73 9.33
C ARG A 103 -8.91 2.81 9.21
N LEU A 104 -8.30 2.88 8.03
CA LEU A 104 -7.42 3.96 7.61
C LEU A 104 -8.20 4.93 6.73
N ILE A 105 -8.04 6.22 7.01
CA ILE A 105 -8.65 7.30 6.22
C ILE A 105 -7.53 8.22 5.77
N ASP A 106 -7.44 8.49 4.47
CA ASP A 106 -6.42 9.37 3.92
C ASP A 106 -6.60 10.81 4.38
N VAL A 107 -5.49 11.47 4.67
CA VAL A 107 -5.45 12.90 4.99
C VAL A 107 -4.46 13.54 4.02
N GLU A 108 -4.91 14.55 3.27
CA GLU A 108 -4.05 15.26 2.34
C GLU A 108 -2.86 15.91 3.10
N THR A 109 -1.69 15.90 2.48
CA THR A 109 -0.48 16.46 3.09
C THR A 109 -0.64 17.91 3.49
N LYS A 110 -1.37 18.69 2.70
CA LYS A 110 -1.60 20.12 2.98
C LYS A 110 -2.42 20.39 4.25
N LYS A 111 -3.13 19.39 4.77
CA LYS A 111 -3.94 19.52 6.00
C LYS A 111 -3.14 19.26 7.26
N VAL A 112 -1.90 18.81 7.13
CA VAL A 112 -1.01 18.58 8.26
C VAL A 112 0.22 19.46 8.07
N LYS A 113 0.43 20.41 8.98
CA LYS A 113 1.59 21.28 8.94
C LYS A 113 2.64 20.80 9.94
N ILE A 114 3.83 20.48 9.44
CA ILE A 114 4.95 20.12 10.29
C ILE A 114 5.91 21.31 10.31
N SER A 115 5.97 22.00 11.42
CA SER A 115 6.75 23.24 11.53
C SER A 115 8.22 22.99 11.83
N LYS A 116 8.56 21.83 12.38
CA LYS A 116 9.94 21.52 12.79
C LYS A 116 10.17 20.02 12.75
N LEU A 117 11.30 19.64 12.18
CA LEU A 117 11.78 18.26 12.23
C LEU A 117 13.08 18.21 13.02
N PRO A 118 13.35 17.09 13.72
CA PRO A 118 14.63 16.94 14.39
C PRO A 118 15.76 16.84 13.39
N LYS A 119 16.98 17.15 13.83
CA LYS A 119 18.17 17.00 13.01
C LYS A 119 18.36 15.52 12.64
N LEU A 120 18.70 15.27 11.39
CA LEU A 120 18.92 13.90 10.92
C LEU A 120 20.15 13.28 11.57
N PRO A 121 20.13 11.97 11.84
CA PRO A 121 21.34 11.27 12.25
C PRO A 121 22.44 11.40 11.20
N ARG A 122 23.69 11.42 11.66
CA ARG A 122 24.85 11.57 10.78
C ARG A 122 24.88 10.50 9.68
N GLY A 123 25.08 10.92 8.45
CA GLY A 123 25.16 10.02 7.31
C GLY A 123 23.84 9.57 6.74
N LYS A 124 22.72 10.06 7.30
CA LYS A 124 21.38 9.70 6.81
C LYS A 124 20.78 10.82 5.98
N LYS A 125 19.92 10.45 5.05
CA LYS A 125 19.19 11.39 4.19
C LYS A 125 17.71 11.35 4.52
N PHE A 126 17.05 12.49 4.43
CA PHE A 126 15.60 12.57 4.58
C PHE A 126 14.92 11.83 3.42
N LYS A 127 13.93 11.04 3.72
CA LYS A 127 13.11 10.36 2.72
C LYS A 127 11.68 10.88 2.72
N SER A 128 10.98 10.78 3.83
CA SER A 128 9.59 11.21 3.93
C SER A 128 9.16 11.34 5.37
N VAL A 129 8.05 12.02 5.59
CA VAL A 129 7.35 12.07 6.87
C VAL A 129 5.92 11.63 6.65
N GLU A 130 5.46 10.71 7.47
CA GLU A 130 4.07 10.29 7.51
C GLU A 130 3.53 10.52 8.90
N VAL A 131 2.34 11.11 9.00
CA VAL A 131 1.66 11.35 10.26
C VAL A 131 0.46 10.43 10.35
N ILE A 132 0.34 9.72 11.45
CA ILE A 132 -0.80 8.87 11.73
C ILE A 132 -1.50 9.43 12.96
N ILE A 133 -2.75 9.84 12.76
CA ILE A 133 -3.57 10.40 13.83
C ILE A 133 -4.53 9.32 14.27
N ASN A 134 -4.34 8.85 15.49
CA ASN A 134 -5.20 7.82 16.06
C ASN A 134 -6.48 8.47 16.56
N ILE A 135 -7.61 7.99 16.07
CA ILE A 135 -8.93 8.47 16.49
C ILE A 135 -9.74 7.34 17.11
N THR A 136 -10.68 7.69 17.96
CA THR A 136 -11.57 6.74 18.61
C THR A 136 -12.96 7.35 18.75
N ASP A 137 -13.94 6.56 19.07
CA ASP A 137 -15.31 7.03 19.33
C ASP A 137 -15.43 7.78 20.65
#